data_75386b2144c7bf59588394d459e0443a
#
_entry.id   75386b2144c7bf59588394d459e0443a
#
_cell.length_a   1.000
_cell.length_b   1.000
_cell.length_c   1.000
_cell.angle_alpha   90.00
_cell.angle_beta   90.00
_cell.angle_gamma   90.00
#
_symmetry.space_group_name_H-M   'P 1'
#
loop_
_entity.id
_entity.type
_entity.pdbx_description
1 polymer ?
#
loop_
_entity_poly.entity_id
_entity_poly.type
_entity_poly.pdbx_seq_one_letter_code
_entity_poly.pdbx_strand_id
1 'polypeptide(L)'
;MPFSLGAVGIGHWVNRLKRTMETDGRVVLKKAVGVTFYEDKKTDLDKFGITKENYFRIEPQKPLPDGFFDDLDIVQIASHNKFHKEQTIQSLTHGKVTLTEKTFATNRKDFDEVIGFIASNNHDSRVTIHLHYLGKILTRELPKILPDAIKKYGKIKQAVGTFFEEVNPEDVRRNWLFKPENGGILMDWIHPIEILSYICKGEFVECLNVETFVVNRDYDYINPTGADVKFKINGINFTQDAVAYIRVGKGFPHGITHKTLRLIFEKGAFLDLNYISSEQEFNSDLRGTWELIEMENGKRKVVSFGSPTGPISYQFILNEMVEMMNGKKPSLSLDDVKKIYEPLWLFQEAISNKESKRDEDDIKEFIKAGLEKDIY
;
A
#
# COMPACT_ATOMS: atom_id res chain seq x y z
N MET A 1 13.79 18.23 -21.56
CA MET A 1 12.58 18.83 -20.97
C MET A 1 12.04 17.84 -19.92
N PRO A 2 11.47 18.30 -18.81
CA PRO A 2 10.82 17.40 -17.85
C PRO A 2 9.62 16.69 -18.49
N PHE A 3 9.31 15.49 -18.03
CA PHE A 3 8.10 14.76 -18.42
C PHE A 3 6.86 15.42 -17.81
N SER A 4 5.78 15.42 -18.59
CA SER A 4 4.50 16.03 -18.20
C SER A 4 3.58 15.00 -17.54
N LEU A 5 3.08 15.33 -16.35
CA LEU A 5 2.19 14.47 -15.58
C LEU A 5 0.78 15.08 -15.48
N GLY A 6 -0.23 14.27 -15.72
CA GLY A 6 -1.63 14.54 -15.40
C GLY A 6 -2.07 13.77 -14.16
N ALA A 7 -2.78 14.42 -13.23
CA ALA A 7 -3.30 13.79 -12.02
C ALA A 7 -4.82 13.61 -12.08
N VAL A 8 -5.30 12.40 -11.84
CA VAL A 8 -6.71 12.07 -11.68
C VAL A 8 -7.02 11.91 -10.20
N GLY A 9 -7.78 12.87 -9.64
CA GLY A 9 -7.99 13.00 -8.20
C GLY A 9 -6.87 13.81 -7.54
N ILE A 10 -7.18 15.02 -7.08
CA ILE A 10 -6.22 15.89 -6.38
C ILE A 10 -6.43 15.75 -4.89
N GLY A 11 -5.66 14.89 -4.27
CA GLY A 11 -5.71 14.60 -2.85
C GLY A 11 -4.32 14.49 -2.23
N HIS A 12 -4.30 13.89 -1.07
CA HIS A 12 -3.13 13.70 -0.24
C HIS A 12 -1.94 13.03 -0.97
N TRP A 13 -2.22 12.00 -1.79
CA TRP A 13 -1.20 11.24 -2.52
C TRP A 13 -0.54 12.05 -3.62
N VAL A 14 -1.33 12.80 -4.39
CA VAL A 14 -0.80 13.70 -5.42
C VAL A 14 0.05 14.80 -4.80
N ASN A 15 -0.36 15.33 -3.63
CA ASN A 15 0.43 16.33 -2.93
C ASN A 15 1.82 15.81 -2.50
N ARG A 16 1.88 14.58 -1.99
CA ARG A 16 3.16 13.96 -1.61
C ARG A 16 4.07 13.74 -2.82
N LEU A 17 3.53 13.21 -3.92
CA LEU A 17 4.30 13.03 -5.15
C LEU A 17 4.78 14.36 -5.70
N LYS A 18 3.93 15.41 -5.70
CA LYS A 18 4.31 16.77 -6.14
C LYS A 18 5.49 17.32 -5.35
N ARG A 19 5.47 17.22 -4.02
CA ARG A 19 6.61 17.65 -3.17
C ARG A 19 7.92 16.99 -3.60
N THR A 20 7.86 15.72 -3.99
CA THR A 20 9.02 14.98 -4.51
C THR A 20 9.42 15.48 -5.91
N MET A 21 8.45 15.71 -6.81
CA MET A 21 8.69 16.22 -8.16
C MET A 21 9.34 17.60 -8.16
N GLU A 22 8.90 18.50 -7.25
CA GLU A 22 9.46 19.85 -7.11
C GLU A 22 10.96 19.84 -6.74
N THR A 23 11.36 18.85 -5.93
CA THR A 23 12.77 18.68 -5.56
C THR A 23 13.58 18.02 -6.68
N ASP A 24 12.97 17.10 -7.41
CA ASP A 24 13.64 16.29 -8.43
C ASP A 24 13.74 17.00 -9.79
N GLY A 25 12.68 17.66 -10.22
CA GLY A 25 12.61 18.46 -11.46
C GLY A 25 12.48 17.68 -12.76
N ARG A 26 12.52 16.34 -12.75
CA ARG A 26 12.40 15.50 -13.95
C ARG A 26 10.95 15.29 -14.43
N VAL A 27 9.99 15.48 -13.55
CA VAL A 27 8.54 15.37 -13.83
C VAL A 27 7.85 16.62 -13.32
N VAL A 28 6.89 17.14 -14.07
CA VAL A 28 6.09 18.31 -13.70
C VAL A 28 4.60 18.01 -13.82
N LEU A 29 3.82 18.43 -12.82
CA LEU A 29 2.36 18.34 -12.87
C LEU A 29 1.83 19.43 -13.81
N LYS A 30 1.14 19.03 -14.89
CA LYS A 30 0.60 19.93 -15.91
C LYS A 30 -0.91 20.04 -15.87
N LYS A 31 -1.63 18.93 -15.68
CA LYS A 31 -3.07 18.88 -15.75
C LYS A 31 -3.65 18.10 -14.57
N ALA A 32 -4.88 18.39 -14.24
CA ALA A 32 -5.59 17.67 -13.19
C ALA A 32 -7.07 17.44 -13.54
N VAL A 33 -7.61 16.34 -13.03
CA VAL A 33 -9.02 15.99 -13.11
C VAL A 33 -9.61 15.85 -11.71
N GLY A 34 -10.80 16.40 -11.50
CA GLY A 34 -11.54 16.25 -10.26
C GLY A 34 -13.05 16.33 -10.44
N VAL A 35 -13.80 16.03 -9.39
CA VAL A 35 -15.28 16.07 -9.40
C VAL A 35 -15.86 17.39 -8.88
N THR A 36 -15.07 18.22 -8.23
CA THR A 36 -15.45 19.53 -7.69
C THR A 36 -15.25 20.62 -8.72
N PHE A 37 -15.93 21.76 -8.58
CA PHE A 37 -15.65 22.92 -9.42
C PHE A 37 -14.26 23.51 -9.10
N TYR A 38 -13.63 24.11 -10.10
CA TYR A 38 -12.34 24.76 -9.95
C TYR A 38 -12.38 25.84 -8.86
N GLU A 39 -13.42 26.66 -8.88
CA GLU A 39 -13.63 27.77 -7.95
C GLU A 39 -13.66 27.32 -6.48
N ASP A 40 -14.29 26.16 -6.21
CA ASP A 40 -14.41 25.57 -4.87
C ASP A 40 -13.08 25.02 -4.34
N LYS A 41 -12.14 24.74 -5.23
CA LYS A 41 -10.83 24.15 -4.94
C LYS A 41 -9.66 25.03 -5.36
N LYS A 42 -9.93 26.26 -5.78
CA LYS A 42 -8.92 27.15 -6.37
C LYS A 42 -7.67 27.27 -5.52
N THR A 43 -7.81 27.53 -4.22
CA THR A 43 -6.66 27.69 -3.31
C THR A 43 -5.77 26.44 -3.26
N ASP A 44 -6.37 25.25 -3.30
CA ASP A 44 -5.61 23.99 -3.32
C ASP A 44 -4.99 23.76 -4.70
N LEU A 45 -5.74 24.01 -5.79
CA LEU A 45 -5.28 23.85 -7.16
C LEU A 45 -4.12 24.82 -7.49
N ASP A 46 -4.21 26.05 -7.05
CA ASP A 46 -3.14 27.05 -7.21
C ASP A 46 -1.84 26.60 -6.52
N LYS A 47 -1.92 25.96 -5.33
CA LYS A 47 -0.74 25.35 -4.68
C LYS A 47 -0.11 24.24 -5.52
N PHE A 48 -0.90 23.58 -6.37
CA PHE A 48 -0.42 22.58 -7.32
C PHE A 48 0.08 23.17 -8.64
N GLY A 49 -0.07 24.47 -8.85
CA GLY A 49 0.23 25.13 -10.12
C GLY A 49 -0.78 24.80 -11.22
N ILE A 50 -1.99 24.35 -10.85
CA ILE A 50 -3.07 24.01 -11.78
C ILE A 50 -3.98 25.20 -11.95
N THR A 51 -4.05 25.70 -13.17
CA THR A 51 -4.95 26.79 -13.58
C THR A 51 -6.30 26.25 -14.03
N LYS A 52 -7.27 27.15 -14.24
CA LYS A 52 -8.60 26.76 -14.71
C LYS A 52 -8.57 26.05 -16.07
N GLU A 53 -7.65 26.46 -16.95
CA GLU A 53 -7.47 25.88 -18.29
C GLU A 53 -6.91 24.47 -18.26
N ASN A 54 -6.16 24.14 -17.20
CA ASN A 54 -5.50 22.85 -17.00
C ASN A 54 -6.26 21.92 -16.04
N TYR A 55 -7.42 22.37 -15.54
CA TYR A 55 -8.28 21.61 -14.67
C TYR A 55 -9.53 21.11 -15.41
N PHE A 56 -9.75 19.82 -15.41
CA PHE A 56 -10.89 19.15 -16.02
C PHE A 56 -11.85 18.69 -14.94
N ARG A 57 -13.04 19.27 -14.92
CA ARG A 57 -14.12 18.76 -14.06
C ARG A 57 -14.83 17.61 -14.76
N ILE A 58 -15.04 16.52 -14.03
CA ILE A 58 -15.84 15.40 -14.47
C ILE A 58 -16.96 15.09 -13.48
N GLU A 59 -18.04 14.51 -13.95
CA GLU A 59 -19.02 13.88 -13.07
C GLU A 59 -18.49 12.52 -12.61
N PRO A 60 -18.83 12.09 -11.37
CA PRO A 60 -18.48 10.74 -10.93
C PRO A 60 -18.95 9.67 -11.93
N GLN A 61 -18.12 8.66 -12.17
CA GLN A 61 -18.38 7.55 -13.10
C GLN A 61 -18.37 7.91 -14.61
N LYS A 62 -18.12 9.15 -14.98
CA LYS A 62 -17.90 9.50 -16.40
C LYS A 62 -16.46 9.23 -16.80
N PRO A 63 -16.22 8.87 -18.07
CA PRO A 63 -14.88 8.74 -18.60
C PRO A 63 -14.07 10.04 -18.46
N LEU A 64 -12.76 9.90 -18.38
CA LEU A 64 -11.86 11.05 -18.44
C LEU A 64 -11.98 11.72 -19.81
N PRO A 65 -12.00 13.05 -19.90
CA PRO A 65 -12.08 13.76 -21.19
C PRO A 65 -10.84 13.49 -22.04
N ASP A 66 -11.02 13.27 -23.35
CA ASP A 66 -9.90 13.02 -24.26
C ASP A 66 -8.85 14.14 -24.22
N GLY A 67 -9.27 15.41 -24.18
CA GLY A 67 -8.37 16.56 -24.07
C GLY A 67 -7.54 16.61 -22.77
N PHE A 68 -7.89 15.81 -21.74
CA PHE A 68 -7.03 15.64 -20.56
C PHE A 68 -5.70 14.97 -20.92
N PHE A 69 -5.73 13.99 -21.81
CA PHE A 69 -4.54 13.21 -22.17
C PHE A 69 -3.58 13.94 -23.10
N ASP A 70 -4.04 15.02 -23.77
CA ASP A 70 -3.18 15.77 -24.69
C ASP A 70 -1.96 16.34 -23.98
N ASP A 71 -0.79 16.27 -24.64
CA ASP A 71 0.49 16.79 -24.12
C ASP A 71 0.94 16.21 -22.77
N LEU A 72 0.39 15.07 -22.35
CA LEU A 72 0.85 14.32 -21.19
C LEU A 72 1.72 13.14 -21.60
N ASP A 73 2.75 12.89 -20.80
CA ASP A 73 3.59 11.70 -20.87
C ASP A 73 3.15 10.64 -19.88
N ILE A 74 2.77 11.09 -18.68
CA ILE A 74 2.46 10.26 -17.52
C ILE A 74 1.08 10.63 -16.97
N VAL A 75 0.32 9.64 -16.50
CA VAL A 75 -0.94 9.85 -15.77
C VAL A 75 -0.84 9.16 -14.40
N GLN A 76 -1.06 9.92 -13.32
CA GLN A 76 -1.26 9.38 -11.99
C GLN A 76 -2.76 9.26 -11.70
N ILE A 77 -3.19 8.06 -11.35
CA ILE A 77 -4.57 7.78 -10.93
C ILE A 77 -4.59 7.66 -9.41
N ALA A 78 -5.17 8.65 -8.76
CA ALA A 78 -5.28 8.80 -7.31
C ALA A 78 -6.71 9.19 -6.87
N SER A 79 -7.69 8.77 -7.65
CA SER A 79 -9.12 8.93 -7.39
C SER A 79 -9.63 7.94 -6.35
N HIS A 80 -10.94 7.77 -6.21
CA HIS A 80 -11.51 6.70 -5.41
C HIS A 80 -11.23 5.34 -6.05
N ASN A 81 -10.84 4.35 -5.24
CA ASN A 81 -10.36 3.04 -5.69
C ASN A 81 -11.31 2.33 -6.68
N LYS A 82 -12.62 2.50 -6.51
CA LYS A 82 -13.63 1.92 -7.41
C LYS A 82 -13.54 2.39 -8.86
N PHE A 83 -12.80 3.47 -9.13
CA PHE A 83 -12.62 4.00 -10.49
C PHE A 83 -11.23 3.68 -11.08
N HIS A 84 -10.33 3.08 -10.29
CA HIS A 84 -8.96 2.83 -10.71
C HIS A 84 -8.88 1.96 -11.98
N LYS A 85 -9.70 0.91 -12.07
CA LYS A 85 -9.73 0.01 -13.25
C LYS A 85 -10.00 0.77 -14.52
N GLU A 86 -11.15 1.46 -14.60
CA GLU A 86 -11.60 2.15 -15.81
C GLU A 86 -10.63 3.26 -16.22
N GLN A 87 -10.15 4.02 -15.24
CA GLN A 87 -9.22 5.13 -15.48
C GLN A 87 -7.85 4.64 -15.92
N THR A 88 -7.38 3.50 -15.37
CA THR A 88 -6.13 2.85 -15.80
C THR A 88 -6.24 2.38 -17.24
N ILE A 89 -7.31 1.67 -17.59
CA ILE A 89 -7.56 1.20 -18.96
C ILE A 89 -7.60 2.39 -19.92
N GLN A 90 -8.33 3.46 -19.58
CA GLN A 90 -8.43 4.63 -20.43
C GLN A 90 -7.07 5.33 -20.61
N SER A 91 -6.29 5.49 -19.56
CA SER A 91 -4.95 6.08 -19.64
C SER A 91 -4.01 5.27 -20.55
N LEU A 92 -4.02 3.95 -20.41
CA LEU A 92 -3.23 3.04 -21.24
C LEU A 92 -3.68 3.04 -22.70
N THR A 93 -4.99 3.13 -22.97
CA THR A 93 -5.57 3.27 -24.34
C THR A 93 -5.04 4.54 -25.03
N HIS A 94 -4.82 5.63 -24.27
CA HIS A 94 -4.18 6.85 -24.78
C HIS A 94 -2.65 6.77 -24.81
N GLY A 95 -2.07 5.60 -24.60
CA GLY A 95 -0.62 5.35 -24.71
C GLY A 95 0.23 6.00 -23.61
N LYS A 96 -0.36 6.35 -22.47
CA LYS A 96 0.37 7.02 -21.39
C LYS A 96 1.09 6.02 -20.48
N VAL A 97 2.21 6.44 -19.89
CA VAL A 97 2.75 5.75 -18.73
C VAL A 97 1.81 6.02 -17.53
N THR A 98 1.36 4.98 -16.87
CA THR A 98 0.29 5.07 -15.89
C THR A 98 0.79 4.62 -14.52
N LEU A 99 0.69 5.50 -13.52
CA LEU A 99 0.85 5.19 -12.11
C LEU A 99 -0.53 5.12 -11.47
N THR A 100 -0.93 3.96 -10.98
CA THR A 100 -2.20 3.80 -10.25
C THR A 100 -1.95 3.63 -8.76
N GLU A 101 -2.68 4.37 -7.95
CA GLU A 101 -2.65 4.21 -6.50
C GLU A 101 -3.20 2.84 -6.07
N LYS A 102 -2.73 2.38 -4.93
CA LYS A 102 -3.31 1.19 -4.28
C LYS A 102 -4.70 1.55 -3.70
N THR A 103 -5.69 0.68 -3.68
CA THR A 103 -5.70 -0.63 -4.33
C THR A 103 -6.02 -0.51 -5.81
N PHE A 104 -5.35 -1.32 -6.61
CA PHE A 104 -5.51 -1.31 -8.07
C PHE A 104 -6.94 -1.65 -8.52
N ALA A 105 -7.59 -2.52 -7.77
CA ALA A 105 -9.00 -2.85 -7.89
C ALA A 105 -9.57 -3.19 -6.50
N THR A 106 -10.88 -3.11 -6.34
CA THR A 106 -11.57 -3.35 -5.06
C THR A 106 -12.21 -4.73 -4.96
N ASN A 107 -12.16 -5.51 -6.04
CA ASN A 107 -12.64 -6.87 -6.11
C ASN A 107 -11.87 -7.67 -7.18
N ARG A 108 -11.93 -9.02 -7.08
CA ARG A 108 -11.21 -9.93 -7.96
C ARG A 108 -11.59 -9.75 -9.44
N LYS A 109 -12.88 -9.62 -9.74
CA LYS A 109 -13.34 -9.47 -11.12
C LYS A 109 -12.72 -8.25 -11.82
N ASP A 110 -12.78 -7.09 -11.18
CA ASP A 110 -12.19 -5.87 -11.72
C ASP A 110 -10.67 -5.96 -11.85
N PHE A 111 -10.02 -6.65 -10.90
CA PHE A 111 -8.59 -6.93 -10.96
C PHE A 111 -8.23 -7.79 -12.18
N ASP A 112 -8.94 -8.91 -12.37
CA ASP A 112 -8.67 -9.83 -13.48
C ASP A 112 -8.93 -9.15 -14.84
N GLU A 113 -9.96 -8.31 -14.93
CA GLU A 113 -10.27 -7.51 -16.14
C GLU A 113 -9.14 -6.55 -16.49
N VAL A 114 -8.63 -5.76 -15.53
CA VAL A 114 -7.57 -4.80 -15.82
C VAL A 114 -6.24 -5.49 -16.10
N ILE A 115 -5.90 -6.55 -15.40
CA ILE A 115 -4.69 -7.35 -15.68
C ILE A 115 -4.80 -8.01 -17.05
N GLY A 116 -5.95 -8.56 -17.40
CA GLY A 116 -6.21 -9.15 -18.71
C GLY A 116 -6.07 -8.12 -19.84
N PHE A 117 -6.59 -6.90 -19.65
CA PHE A 117 -6.44 -5.80 -20.60
C PHE A 117 -4.96 -5.42 -20.81
N ILE A 118 -4.19 -5.26 -19.72
CA ILE A 118 -2.77 -4.91 -19.78
C ILE A 118 -1.98 -5.96 -20.55
N ALA A 119 -2.19 -7.26 -20.22
CA ALA A 119 -1.50 -8.36 -20.86
C ALA A 119 -1.85 -8.48 -22.36
N SER A 120 -3.14 -8.42 -22.71
CA SER A 120 -3.62 -8.58 -24.08
C SER A 120 -3.18 -7.46 -25.01
N ASN A 121 -2.88 -6.27 -24.50
CA ASN A 121 -2.47 -5.11 -25.27
C ASN A 121 -0.97 -4.77 -25.14
N ASN A 122 -0.19 -5.63 -24.47
CA ASN A 122 1.26 -5.43 -24.25
C ASN A 122 1.58 -4.12 -23.51
N HIS A 123 0.76 -3.75 -22.54
CA HIS A 123 0.93 -2.54 -21.73
C HIS A 123 1.74 -2.74 -20.45
N ASP A 124 2.33 -3.93 -20.25
CA ASP A 124 3.11 -4.30 -19.06
C ASP A 124 4.30 -3.37 -18.77
N SER A 125 4.85 -2.73 -19.78
CA SER A 125 5.93 -1.74 -19.65
C SER A 125 5.44 -0.30 -19.40
N ARG A 126 4.13 -0.06 -19.39
CA ARG A 126 3.53 1.28 -19.28
C ARG A 126 2.69 1.49 -18.05
N VAL A 127 2.57 0.52 -17.15
CA VAL A 127 1.78 0.63 -15.93
C VAL A 127 2.58 0.19 -14.73
N THR A 128 2.48 0.95 -13.66
CA THR A 128 2.97 0.56 -12.32
C THR A 128 1.93 0.91 -11.25
N ILE A 129 2.00 0.20 -10.14
CA ILE A 129 1.10 0.41 -8.99
C ILE A 129 1.91 1.02 -7.85
N HIS A 130 1.36 2.06 -7.23
CA HIS A 130 2.01 2.71 -6.10
C HIS A 130 1.92 1.87 -4.82
N LEU A 131 2.70 0.80 -4.75
CA LEU A 131 2.92 0.00 -3.55
C LEU A 131 4.03 0.66 -2.71
N HIS A 132 3.69 1.71 -1.98
CA HIS A 132 4.67 2.61 -1.38
C HIS A 132 5.55 1.97 -0.30
N TYR A 133 5.13 0.85 0.32
CA TYR A 133 5.99 0.11 1.26
C TYR A 133 7.15 -0.60 0.57
N LEU A 134 6.99 -1.02 -0.69
CA LEU A 134 8.12 -1.53 -1.49
C LEU A 134 9.17 -0.44 -1.78
N GLY A 135 8.72 0.81 -1.88
CA GLY A 135 9.61 1.98 -2.03
C GLY A 135 10.31 2.40 -0.74
N LYS A 136 9.84 1.97 0.45
CA LYS A 136 10.49 2.34 1.72
C LYS A 136 11.88 1.76 1.83
N ILE A 137 12.84 2.60 2.25
CA ILE A 137 14.23 2.17 2.37
C ILE A 137 14.40 0.99 3.33
N LEU A 138 13.62 0.93 4.40
CA LEU A 138 13.60 -0.20 5.32
C LEU A 138 13.25 -1.52 4.62
N THR A 139 12.24 -1.53 3.76
CA THR A 139 11.88 -2.70 2.95
C THR A 139 12.99 -3.07 1.97
N ARG A 140 13.67 -2.08 1.39
CA ARG A 140 14.76 -2.28 0.43
C ARG A 140 16.07 -2.78 1.08
N GLU A 141 16.21 -2.66 2.39
CA GLU A 141 17.31 -3.28 3.12
C GLU A 141 17.11 -4.79 3.34
N LEU A 142 15.86 -5.28 3.36
CA LEU A 142 15.55 -6.70 3.60
C LEU A 142 16.30 -7.68 2.68
N PRO A 143 16.42 -7.47 1.36
CA PRO A 143 17.18 -8.34 0.48
C PRO A 143 18.67 -8.47 0.85
N LYS A 144 19.21 -7.52 1.61
CA LYS A 144 20.60 -7.55 2.09
C LYS A 144 20.74 -8.31 3.42
N ILE A 145 19.71 -8.21 4.28
CA ILE A 145 19.73 -8.76 5.65
C ILE A 145 19.23 -10.20 5.68
N LEU A 146 18.16 -10.46 4.93
CA LEU A 146 17.41 -11.72 4.99
C LEU A 146 18.23 -12.96 4.61
N PRO A 147 19.12 -12.97 3.58
CA PRO A 147 19.94 -14.12 3.24
C PRO A 147 20.84 -14.57 4.37
N ASP A 148 21.50 -13.63 5.06
CA ASP A 148 22.38 -13.93 6.18
C ASP A 148 21.61 -14.42 7.42
N ALA A 149 20.44 -13.82 7.68
CA ALA A 149 19.55 -14.27 8.74
C ALA A 149 19.05 -15.70 8.47
N ILE A 150 18.60 -16.01 7.26
CA ILE A 150 18.18 -17.37 6.87
C ILE A 150 19.33 -18.36 6.97
N LYS A 151 20.53 -18.03 6.47
CA LYS A 151 21.71 -18.89 6.56
C LYS A 151 22.04 -19.25 8.00
N LYS A 152 21.91 -18.30 8.94
CA LYS A 152 22.25 -18.49 10.36
C LYS A 152 21.14 -19.18 11.14
N TYR A 153 19.88 -18.77 10.93
CA TYR A 153 18.76 -19.13 11.80
C TYR A 153 17.73 -20.05 11.15
N GLY A 154 17.94 -20.46 9.91
CA GLY A 154 16.97 -21.25 9.15
C GLY A 154 15.92 -20.39 8.46
N LYS A 155 14.95 -21.04 7.80
CA LYS A 155 13.87 -20.37 7.08
C LYS A 155 12.90 -19.66 8.03
N ILE A 156 12.08 -18.77 7.46
CA ILE A 156 10.99 -18.12 8.18
C ILE A 156 9.90 -19.16 8.45
N LYS A 157 9.58 -19.38 9.71
CA LYS A 157 8.49 -20.27 10.15
C LYS A 157 7.20 -19.51 10.43
N GLN A 158 7.32 -18.21 10.77
CA GLN A 158 6.19 -17.36 11.08
C GLN A 158 6.48 -15.91 10.72
N ALA A 159 5.46 -15.22 10.20
CA ALA A 159 5.48 -13.77 10.03
C ALA A 159 4.32 -13.15 10.84
N VAL A 160 4.57 -11.99 11.47
CA VAL A 160 3.54 -11.24 12.20
C VAL A 160 3.59 -9.79 11.72
N GLY A 161 2.55 -9.36 11.00
CA GLY A 161 2.37 -7.99 10.53
C GLY A 161 1.30 -7.27 11.34
N THR A 162 1.63 -6.10 11.90
CA THR A 162 0.66 -5.25 12.61
C THR A 162 0.71 -3.84 12.02
N PHE A 163 -0.40 -3.43 11.41
CA PHE A 163 -0.51 -2.15 10.71
C PHE A 163 -1.79 -1.44 11.19
N PHE A 164 -1.65 -0.65 12.23
CA PHE A 164 -2.72 0.14 12.82
C PHE A 164 -2.54 1.61 12.50
N GLU A 165 -3.63 2.28 12.15
CA GLU A 165 -3.67 3.73 11.93
C GLU A 165 -4.73 4.39 12.81
N GLU A 166 -4.33 5.46 13.50
CA GLU A 166 -5.27 6.30 14.23
C GLU A 166 -6.23 7.03 13.28
N VAL A 167 -7.37 7.44 13.80
CA VAL A 167 -8.27 8.37 13.09
C VAL A 167 -7.62 9.74 13.08
N ASN A 168 -7.28 10.22 11.92
CA ASN A 168 -7.02 11.63 11.75
C ASN A 168 -8.38 12.36 11.61
N PRO A 169 -8.63 13.50 12.27
CA PRO A 169 -9.85 14.30 12.07
C PRO A 169 -10.16 14.64 10.62
N GLU A 170 -9.13 14.71 9.77
CA GLU A 170 -9.30 14.83 8.32
C GLU A 170 -9.88 13.57 7.68
N ASP A 171 -9.64 12.38 8.24
CA ASP A 171 -10.16 11.12 7.73
C ASP A 171 -11.65 10.95 8.02
N VAL A 172 -12.20 11.65 9.02
CA VAL A 172 -13.65 11.75 9.26
C VAL A 172 -14.37 12.32 8.03
N ARG A 173 -13.72 13.25 7.32
CA ARG A 173 -14.22 13.79 6.04
C ARG A 173 -14.06 12.80 4.89
N ARG A 174 -13.27 11.74 5.06
CA ARG A 174 -13.01 10.69 4.07
C ARG A 174 -13.76 9.41 4.38
N ASN A 175 -14.97 9.51 4.94
CA ASN A 175 -15.80 8.34 5.26
C ASN A 175 -15.98 7.37 4.07
N TRP A 176 -15.79 7.86 2.83
CA TRP A 176 -15.82 7.05 1.62
C TRP A 176 -14.74 5.94 1.60
N LEU A 177 -13.62 6.11 2.32
CA LEU A 177 -12.54 5.10 2.41
C LEU A 177 -13.06 3.77 2.98
N PHE A 178 -14.00 3.84 3.90
CA PHE A 178 -14.54 2.67 4.59
C PHE A 178 -15.74 2.04 3.87
N LYS A 179 -16.19 2.62 2.76
CA LYS A 179 -17.29 2.04 1.99
C LYS A 179 -16.83 0.78 1.24
N PRO A 180 -17.70 -0.28 1.15
CA PRO A 180 -17.37 -1.54 0.49
C PRO A 180 -16.82 -1.35 -0.92
N GLU A 181 -17.45 -0.48 -1.69
CA GLU A 181 -17.09 -0.20 -3.09
C GLU A 181 -15.71 0.45 -3.25
N ASN A 182 -15.09 0.94 -2.18
CA ASN A 182 -13.73 1.48 -2.19
C ASN A 182 -12.70 0.54 -1.55
N GLY A 183 -13.10 -0.69 -1.22
CA GLY A 183 -12.23 -1.73 -0.69
C GLY A 183 -12.08 -1.73 0.83
N GLY A 184 -12.60 -0.72 1.56
CA GLY A 184 -12.58 -0.69 3.02
C GLY A 184 -11.19 -1.00 3.59
N ILE A 185 -11.13 -1.93 4.56
CA ILE A 185 -9.88 -2.34 5.21
C ILE A 185 -8.86 -3.01 4.26
N LEU A 186 -9.31 -3.58 3.14
CA LEU A 186 -8.42 -4.18 2.12
C LEU A 186 -7.36 -3.19 1.62
N MET A 187 -7.67 -1.88 1.66
CA MET A 187 -6.74 -0.84 1.21
C MET A 187 -5.41 -0.83 1.96
N ASP A 188 -5.41 -1.21 3.23
CA ASP A 188 -4.19 -1.17 4.06
C ASP A 188 -3.61 -2.56 4.30
N TRP A 189 -4.41 -3.58 4.03
CA TRP A 189 -4.00 -4.98 4.08
C TRP A 189 -2.86 -5.29 3.12
N ILE A 190 -2.82 -4.57 2.01
CA ILE A 190 -1.80 -4.76 0.98
C ILE A 190 -0.37 -4.53 1.51
N HIS A 191 -0.17 -3.66 2.50
CA HIS A 191 1.17 -3.27 2.94
C HIS A 191 2.02 -4.40 3.54
N PRO A 192 1.59 -5.17 4.54
CA PRO A 192 2.35 -6.33 4.98
C PRO A 192 2.43 -7.42 3.91
N ILE A 193 1.40 -7.57 3.09
CA ILE A 193 1.34 -8.57 2.02
C ILE A 193 2.39 -8.29 0.95
N GLU A 194 2.50 -7.06 0.46
CA GLU A 194 3.48 -6.70 -0.58
C GLU A 194 4.93 -7.00 -0.14
N ILE A 195 5.24 -6.80 1.15
CA ILE A 195 6.56 -7.11 1.70
C ILE A 195 6.77 -8.62 1.75
N LEU A 196 5.81 -9.37 2.30
CA LEU A 196 5.91 -10.82 2.43
C LEU A 196 5.95 -11.52 1.08
N SER A 197 5.08 -11.12 0.14
CA SER A 197 5.01 -11.74 -1.19
C SER A 197 6.22 -11.39 -2.06
N TYR A 198 6.52 -10.11 -2.19
CA TYR A 198 7.54 -9.66 -3.15
C TYR A 198 8.95 -9.76 -2.60
N ILE A 199 9.20 -9.27 -1.39
CA ILE A 199 10.53 -9.22 -0.81
C ILE A 199 10.92 -10.55 -0.16
N CYS A 200 10.03 -11.10 0.70
CA CYS A 200 10.30 -12.35 1.38
C CYS A 200 10.04 -13.60 0.50
N LYS A 201 9.52 -13.40 -0.72
CA LYS A 201 9.20 -14.48 -1.68
C LYS A 201 8.21 -15.49 -1.11
N GLY A 202 7.19 -14.98 -0.42
CA GLY A 202 6.10 -15.76 0.13
C GLY A 202 4.93 -15.88 -0.86
N GLU A 203 4.29 -17.04 -0.86
CA GLU A 203 3.04 -17.32 -1.57
C GLU A 203 1.97 -17.67 -0.55
N PHE A 204 0.94 -16.86 -0.44
CA PHE A 204 -0.19 -17.12 0.43
C PHE A 204 -1.08 -18.18 -0.21
N VAL A 205 -1.34 -19.26 0.52
CA VAL A 205 -1.99 -20.44 -0.03
C VAL A 205 -3.43 -20.55 0.43
N GLU A 206 -3.68 -20.22 1.70
CA GLU A 206 -4.97 -20.47 2.36
C GLU A 206 -5.18 -19.46 3.51
N CYS A 207 -6.41 -18.97 3.65
CA CYS A 207 -6.85 -18.22 4.82
C CYS A 207 -7.34 -19.21 5.88
N LEU A 208 -6.52 -19.44 6.92
CA LEU A 208 -6.79 -20.41 7.97
C LEU A 208 -7.80 -19.91 9.02
N ASN A 209 -7.77 -18.62 9.32
CA ASN A 209 -8.70 -17.97 10.23
C ASN A 209 -8.81 -16.49 9.90
N VAL A 210 -9.98 -15.91 10.16
CA VAL A 210 -10.23 -14.47 10.04
C VAL A 210 -11.20 -14.01 11.12
N GLU A 211 -10.84 -12.93 11.79
CA GLU A 211 -11.73 -12.19 12.67
C GLU A 211 -11.76 -10.74 12.20
N THR A 212 -12.93 -10.13 12.20
CA THR A 212 -13.11 -8.74 11.77
C THR A 212 -13.73 -7.91 12.88
N PHE A 213 -13.36 -6.62 12.93
CA PHE A 213 -13.72 -5.69 13.99
C PHE A 213 -14.22 -4.37 13.39
N VAL A 214 -15.17 -3.74 14.08
CA VAL A 214 -15.50 -2.32 13.86
C VAL A 214 -14.86 -1.54 15.01
N VAL A 215 -13.67 -1.00 14.77
CA VAL A 215 -12.81 -0.39 15.80
C VAL A 215 -13.37 0.94 16.30
N ASN A 216 -14.05 1.70 15.45
CA ASN A 216 -14.66 2.97 15.83
C ASN A 216 -16.17 2.93 15.59
N ARG A 217 -16.95 3.09 16.67
CA ARG A 217 -18.42 3.05 16.67
C ARG A 217 -19.08 4.32 16.14
N ASP A 218 -18.34 5.43 16.11
CA ASP A 218 -18.84 6.72 15.57
C ASP A 218 -19.08 6.64 14.06
N TYR A 219 -18.58 5.58 13.43
CA TYR A 219 -18.81 5.28 12.04
C TYR A 219 -19.82 4.13 11.93
N ASP A 220 -21.02 4.45 11.51
CA ASP A 220 -22.07 3.46 11.22
C ASP A 220 -21.76 2.68 9.94
N TYR A 221 -20.64 1.93 9.95
CA TYR A 221 -20.19 1.16 8.80
C TYR A 221 -20.54 -0.32 8.97
N ILE A 222 -21.08 -0.88 7.89
CA ILE A 222 -21.30 -2.31 7.72
C ILE A 222 -19.96 -3.05 7.55
N ASN A 223 -18.94 -2.35 7.06
CA ASN A 223 -17.62 -2.91 6.79
C ASN A 223 -16.72 -2.93 8.02
N PRO A 224 -15.90 -3.98 8.15
CA PRO A 224 -14.88 -4.01 9.17
C PRO A 224 -13.86 -2.90 8.96
N THR A 225 -13.45 -2.25 10.06
CA THR A 225 -12.37 -1.27 10.10
C THR A 225 -11.08 -1.86 10.67
N GLY A 226 -11.13 -3.09 11.18
CA GLY A 226 -10.01 -3.90 11.63
C GLY A 226 -10.19 -5.37 11.31
N ALA A 227 -9.08 -6.09 11.14
CA ALA A 227 -9.07 -7.54 10.97
C ALA A 227 -7.80 -8.17 11.54
N ASP A 228 -7.94 -9.37 12.09
CA ASP A 228 -6.87 -10.30 12.46
C ASP A 228 -7.01 -11.55 11.59
N VAL A 229 -5.99 -11.88 10.83
CA VAL A 229 -6.05 -12.99 9.89
C VAL A 229 -4.81 -13.84 9.97
N LYS A 230 -5.03 -15.15 9.94
CA LYS A 230 -4.00 -16.17 9.86
C LYS A 230 -4.03 -16.82 8.48
N PHE A 231 -2.89 -16.77 7.80
CA PHE A 231 -2.69 -17.45 6.52
C PHE A 231 -1.67 -18.57 6.63
N LYS A 232 -1.85 -19.61 5.81
CA LYS A 232 -0.76 -20.48 5.40
C LYS A 232 0.05 -19.79 4.32
N ILE A 233 1.37 -19.75 4.49
CA ILE A 233 2.31 -19.12 3.55
C ILE A 233 3.42 -20.09 3.20
N ASN A 234 3.73 -20.22 1.91
CA ASN A 234 4.82 -21.02 1.39
C ASN A 234 5.86 -20.12 0.72
N GLY A 235 6.98 -20.67 0.29
CA GLY A 235 7.97 -19.93 -0.49
C GLY A 235 9.39 -20.39 -0.21
N ILE A 236 10.33 -19.93 -1.05
CA ILE A 236 11.72 -20.33 -0.94
C ILE A 236 12.35 -19.98 0.41
N ASN A 237 11.92 -18.87 0.98
CA ASN A 237 12.42 -18.33 2.27
C ASN A 237 11.60 -18.82 3.47
N PHE A 238 10.52 -19.57 3.25
CA PHE A 238 9.61 -20.04 4.28
C PHE A 238 9.71 -21.56 4.50
N THR A 239 9.39 -22.00 5.72
CA THR A 239 9.21 -23.43 6.00
C THR A 239 7.93 -23.93 5.34
N GLN A 240 7.78 -25.25 5.23
CA GLN A 240 6.59 -25.88 4.62
C GLN A 240 5.29 -25.55 5.39
N ASP A 241 5.39 -25.42 6.73
CA ASP A 241 4.26 -25.15 7.61
C ASP A 241 4.23 -23.70 8.11
N ALA A 242 4.84 -22.78 7.35
CA ALA A 242 4.90 -21.39 7.74
C ALA A 242 3.51 -20.74 7.78
N VAL A 243 3.32 -19.85 8.75
CA VAL A 243 2.08 -19.07 8.91
C VAL A 243 2.38 -17.57 8.95
N ALA A 244 1.46 -16.79 8.39
CA ALA A 244 1.46 -15.34 8.52
C ALA A 244 0.24 -14.89 9.31
N TYR A 245 0.49 -14.15 10.39
CA TYR A 245 -0.54 -13.43 11.14
C TYR A 245 -0.50 -11.97 10.72
N ILE A 246 -1.62 -11.46 10.24
CA ILE A 246 -1.69 -10.09 9.74
C ILE A 246 -2.85 -9.39 10.45
N ARG A 247 -2.51 -8.33 11.19
CA ARG A 247 -3.43 -7.43 11.87
C ARG A 247 -3.39 -6.08 11.23
N VAL A 248 -4.53 -5.65 10.76
CA VAL A 248 -4.66 -4.33 10.15
C VAL A 248 -5.90 -3.64 10.71
N GLY A 249 -5.83 -2.34 10.89
CA GLY A 249 -6.99 -1.59 11.29
C GLY A 249 -6.81 -0.09 11.16
N LYS A 250 -7.92 0.58 10.90
CA LYS A 250 -8.06 2.03 10.86
C LYS A 250 -9.09 2.51 11.88
N GLY A 251 -8.93 3.76 12.26
CA GLY A 251 -9.90 4.38 13.14
C GLY A 251 -9.60 4.17 14.62
N PHE A 252 -8.34 3.88 14.97
CA PHE A 252 -7.93 3.75 16.37
C PHE A 252 -7.92 5.09 17.10
N PRO A 253 -8.04 5.07 18.45
CA PRO A 253 -7.84 6.27 19.25
C PRO A 253 -6.51 6.95 18.99
N HIS A 254 -6.44 8.26 19.26
CA HIS A 254 -5.23 9.05 19.11
C HIS A 254 -4.04 8.43 19.86
N GLY A 255 -2.89 8.40 19.19
CA GLY A 255 -1.65 7.81 19.71
C GLY A 255 -1.46 6.32 19.35
N ILE A 256 -2.45 5.65 18.76
CA ILE A 256 -2.32 4.26 18.32
C ILE A 256 -2.02 4.20 16.82
N THR A 257 -0.79 4.53 16.46
CA THR A 257 -0.24 4.23 15.14
C THR A 257 0.90 3.24 15.30
N HIS A 258 0.73 2.05 14.72
CA HIS A 258 1.68 0.95 14.86
C HIS A 258 1.86 0.24 13.53
N LYS A 259 3.09 0.17 13.03
CA LYS A 259 3.40 -0.42 11.72
C LYS A 259 4.67 -1.27 11.85
N THR A 260 4.46 -2.53 12.15
CA THR A 260 5.56 -3.47 12.36
C THR A 260 5.39 -4.73 11.55
N LEU A 261 6.51 -5.34 11.19
CA LEU A 261 6.57 -6.68 10.65
C LEU A 261 7.66 -7.46 11.39
N ARG A 262 7.32 -8.62 11.96
CA ARG A 262 8.24 -9.56 12.58
C ARG A 262 8.35 -10.81 11.74
N LEU A 263 9.59 -11.24 11.45
CA LEU A 263 9.89 -12.51 10.81
C LEU A 263 10.57 -13.42 11.83
N ILE A 264 9.96 -14.57 12.12
CA ILE A 264 10.45 -15.53 13.12
C ILE A 264 11.05 -16.71 12.35
N PHE A 265 12.32 -17.04 12.67
CA PHE A 265 13.09 -18.09 12.02
C PHE A 265 13.01 -19.43 12.76
N GLU A 266 13.35 -20.53 12.08
CA GLU A 266 13.29 -21.89 12.63
C GLU A 266 14.02 -22.07 13.97
N LYS A 267 15.20 -21.44 14.15
CA LYS A 267 16.00 -21.54 15.36
C LYS A 267 15.63 -20.52 16.44
N GLY A 268 14.46 -19.89 16.34
CA GLY A 268 13.91 -19.03 17.38
C GLY A 268 14.40 -17.58 17.39
N ALA A 269 15.33 -17.20 16.52
CA ALA A 269 15.65 -15.78 16.29
C ALA A 269 14.53 -15.10 15.52
N PHE A 270 14.43 -13.77 15.62
CA PHE A 270 13.47 -13.00 14.85
C PHE A 270 14.03 -11.65 14.39
N LEU A 271 13.51 -11.18 13.26
CA LEU A 271 13.82 -9.89 12.68
C LEU A 271 12.59 -8.98 12.80
N ASP A 272 12.72 -7.92 13.59
CA ASP A 272 11.71 -6.89 13.78
C ASP A 272 11.95 -5.72 12.84
N LEU A 273 10.91 -5.29 12.16
CA LEU A 273 10.89 -4.13 11.27
C LEU A 273 9.86 -3.13 11.81
N ASN A 274 10.30 -1.93 12.14
CA ASN A 274 9.44 -0.86 12.63
C ASN A 274 9.38 0.24 11.58
N TYR A 275 8.22 0.35 10.91
CA TYR A 275 7.98 1.33 9.85
C TYR A 275 7.48 2.65 10.43
N ILE A 276 7.84 3.73 9.78
CA ILE A 276 7.27 5.06 10.03
C ILE A 276 6.22 5.41 8.99
N SER A 277 5.37 6.40 9.28
CA SER A 277 4.41 6.91 8.31
C SER A 277 5.11 7.68 7.17
N SER A 278 4.43 7.82 6.03
CA SER A 278 4.97 8.62 4.93
C SER A 278 5.13 10.10 5.30
N GLU A 279 4.29 10.61 6.21
CA GLU A 279 4.43 11.99 6.69
C GLU A 279 5.72 12.17 7.52
N GLN A 280 6.05 11.18 8.36
CA GLN A 280 7.33 11.18 9.09
C GLN A 280 8.53 11.09 8.14
N GLU A 281 8.44 10.34 7.03
CA GLU A 281 9.50 10.30 6.00
C GLU A 281 9.79 11.67 5.37
N PHE A 282 8.76 12.52 5.20
CA PHE A 282 8.95 13.87 4.66
C PHE A 282 9.49 14.85 5.68
N ASN A 283 9.18 14.66 6.96
CA ASN A 283 9.43 15.64 8.01
C ASN A 283 10.66 15.32 8.87
N SER A 284 11.32 14.19 8.63
CA SER A 284 12.51 13.78 9.37
C SER A 284 13.46 12.94 8.52
N ASP A 285 14.70 12.75 9.01
CA ASP A 285 15.66 11.83 8.40
C ASP A 285 15.42 10.37 8.78
N LEU A 286 14.44 10.11 9.64
CA LEU A 286 14.07 8.75 10.04
C LEU A 286 13.44 8.00 8.87
N ARG A 287 13.78 6.72 8.74
CA ARG A 287 13.25 5.82 7.69
C ARG A 287 12.70 4.50 8.26
N GLY A 288 12.57 4.42 9.57
CA GLY A 288 12.27 3.22 10.32
C GLY A 288 13.52 2.51 10.85
N THR A 289 13.32 1.42 11.55
CA THR A 289 14.41 0.64 12.15
C THR A 289 14.17 -0.85 11.96
N TRP A 290 15.25 -1.62 11.97
CA TRP A 290 15.17 -3.07 12.08
C TRP A 290 16.09 -3.57 13.20
N GLU A 291 15.69 -4.69 13.83
CA GLU A 291 16.44 -5.37 14.88
C GLU A 291 16.43 -6.88 14.62
N LEU A 292 17.62 -7.49 14.58
CA LEU A 292 17.76 -8.94 14.60
C LEU A 292 18.01 -9.38 16.03
N ILE A 293 17.16 -10.26 16.54
CA ILE A 293 17.06 -10.58 17.96
C ILE A 293 17.21 -12.10 18.14
N GLU A 294 18.05 -12.49 19.06
CA GLU A 294 18.15 -13.87 19.60
C GLU A 294 17.46 -13.95 20.96
N MET A 295 16.90 -15.10 21.26
CA MET A 295 16.41 -15.42 22.60
C MET A 295 17.49 -16.19 23.37
N GLU A 296 18.05 -15.60 24.39
CA GLU A 296 19.07 -16.20 25.26
C GLU A 296 18.55 -16.31 26.70
N ASN A 297 18.35 -17.54 27.19
CA ASN A 297 17.75 -17.80 28.50
C ASN A 297 16.38 -17.08 28.75
N GLY A 298 15.53 -17.05 27.76
CA GLY A 298 14.23 -16.37 27.81
C GLY A 298 14.30 -14.85 27.75
N LYS A 299 15.48 -14.27 27.53
CA LYS A 299 15.67 -12.82 27.39
C LYS A 299 15.99 -12.45 25.94
N ARG A 300 15.48 -11.30 25.53
CA ARG A 300 15.78 -10.72 24.22
C ARG A 300 17.20 -10.16 24.20
N LYS A 301 17.96 -10.51 23.18
CA LYS A 301 19.31 -10.01 22.91
C LYS A 301 19.37 -9.49 21.49
N VAL A 302 19.47 -8.19 21.31
CA VAL A 302 19.67 -7.58 19.99
C VAL A 302 21.09 -7.93 19.53
N VAL A 303 21.20 -8.68 18.45
CA VAL A 303 22.49 -9.12 17.86
C VAL A 303 22.91 -8.27 16.68
N SER A 304 21.94 -7.58 16.04
CA SER A 304 22.20 -6.61 15.01
C SER A 304 21.06 -5.61 14.94
N PHE A 305 21.36 -4.37 14.57
CA PHE A 305 20.42 -3.27 14.47
C PHE A 305 20.77 -2.39 13.28
N GLY A 306 19.74 -1.78 12.67
CA GLY A 306 19.94 -0.78 11.64
C GLY A 306 18.83 0.26 11.60
N SER A 307 19.23 1.47 11.27
CA SER A 307 18.33 2.57 10.95
C SER A 307 18.77 3.11 9.59
N PRO A 308 18.21 2.57 8.49
CA PRO A 308 18.65 2.93 7.15
C PRO A 308 18.36 4.39 6.85
N THR A 309 19.27 5.01 6.11
CA THR A 309 19.12 6.37 5.57
C THR A 309 18.98 6.32 4.07
N GLY A 310 18.30 7.28 3.48
CA GLY A 310 18.14 7.31 2.03
C GLY A 310 16.87 8.03 1.57
N PRO A 311 16.57 7.93 0.28
CA PRO A 311 15.42 8.62 -0.29
C PRO A 311 14.10 8.10 0.30
N ILE A 312 13.11 8.99 0.34
CA ILE A 312 11.73 8.65 0.72
C ILE A 312 11.09 7.72 -0.31
N SER A 313 10.03 7.00 0.10
CA SER A 313 9.33 6.04 -0.77
C SER A 313 8.83 6.65 -2.09
N TYR A 314 8.41 7.91 -2.08
CA TYR A 314 7.95 8.63 -3.28
C TYR A 314 9.05 8.90 -4.29
N GLN A 315 10.32 9.02 -3.87
CA GLN A 315 11.43 9.16 -4.79
C GLN A 315 11.65 7.89 -5.61
N PHE A 316 11.36 6.72 -5.04
CA PHE A 316 11.45 5.45 -5.79
C PHE A 316 10.41 5.38 -6.88
N ILE A 317 9.15 5.71 -6.58
CA ILE A 317 8.10 5.65 -7.59
C ILE A 317 8.32 6.71 -8.68
N LEU A 318 8.83 7.88 -8.32
CA LEU A 318 9.20 8.89 -9.29
C LEU A 318 10.32 8.40 -10.22
N ASN A 319 11.36 7.77 -9.67
CA ASN A 319 12.44 7.17 -10.45
C ASN A 319 11.89 6.08 -11.39
N GLU A 320 10.99 5.22 -10.89
CA GLU A 320 10.38 4.17 -11.71
C GLU A 320 9.61 4.76 -12.90
N MET A 321 8.76 5.77 -12.67
CA MET A 321 8.07 6.44 -13.79
C MET A 321 9.03 7.02 -14.82
N VAL A 322 10.10 7.69 -14.38
CA VAL A 322 11.12 8.24 -15.28
C VAL A 322 11.86 7.12 -16.06
N GLU A 323 12.14 6.01 -15.40
CA GLU A 323 12.76 4.84 -16.05
C GLU A 323 11.83 4.20 -17.09
N MET A 324 10.53 4.08 -16.79
CA MET A 324 9.53 3.59 -17.73
C MET A 324 9.39 4.52 -18.95
N MET A 325 9.45 5.85 -18.77
CA MET A 325 9.50 6.81 -19.87
C MET A 325 10.74 6.64 -20.75
N ASN A 326 11.84 6.14 -20.20
CA ASN A 326 13.07 5.80 -20.93
C ASN A 326 13.06 4.34 -21.47
N GLY A 327 11.91 3.67 -21.49
CA GLY A 327 11.72 2.34 -22.07
C GLY A 327 12.10 1.17 -21.17
N LYS A 328 12.39 1.40 -19.89
CA LYS A 328 12.58 0.30 -18.92
C LYS A 328 11.25 -0.28 -18.49
N LYS A 329 11.25 -1.56 -18.14
CA LYS A 329 10.09 -2.19 -17.52
C LYS A 329 9.94 -1.75 -16.06
N PRO A 330 8.72 -1.72 -15.51
CA PRO A 330 8.50 -1.50 -14.09
C PRO A 330 9.18 -2.59 -13.25
N SER A 331 9.48 -2.27 -12.00
CA SER A 331 10.12 -3.20 -11.05
C SER A 331 9.23 -4.39 -10.69
N LEU A 332 7.91 -4.21 -10.74
CA LEU A 332 6.93 -5.26 -10.54
C LEU A 332 6.44 -5.80 -11.90
N SER A 333 6.60 -7.10 -12.13
CA SER A 333 5.92 -7.78 -13.23
C SER A 333 4.42 -7.94 -12.95
N LEU A 334 3.62 -8.19 -13.98
CA LEU A 334 2.19 -8.52 -13.78
C LEU A 334 2.00 -9.77 -12.90
N ASP A 335 2.92 -10.72 -12.96
CA ASP A 335 2.86 -11.92 -12.12
C ASP A 335 3.20 -11.61 -10.65
N ASP A 336 4.11 -10.68 -10.38
CA ASP A 336 4.35 -10.18 -9.03
C ASP A 336 3.10 -9.46 -8.49
N VAL A 337 2.46 -8.64 -9.31
CA VAL A 337 1.21 -7.96 -8.95
C VAL A 337 0.11 -8.97 -8.61
N LYS A 338 -0.07 -10.01 -9.43
CA LYS A 338 -1.04 -11.09 -9.13
C LYS A 338 -0.76 -11.76 -7.79
N LYS A 339 0.50 -12.13 -7.52
CA LYS A 339 0.91 -12.75 -6.25
C LYS A 339 0.66 -11.85 -5.04
N ILE A 340 0.85 -10.55 -5.18
CA ILE A 340 0.58 -9.58 -4.11
C ILE A 340 -0.92 -9.44 -3.84
N TYR A 341 -1.75 -9.52 -4.88
CA TYR A 341 -3.20 -9.31 -4.75
C TYR A 341 -3.99 -10.58 -4.38
N GLU A 342 -3.47 -11.78 -4.67
CA GLU A 342 -4.17 -13.04 -4.36
C GLU A 342 -4.59 -13.17 -2.89
N PRO A 343 -3.75 -12.82 -1.88
CA PRO A 343 -4.15 -12.86 -0.47
C PRO A 343 -5.32 -11.94 -0.12
N LEU A 344 -5.49 -10.81 -0.85
CA LEU A 344 -6.63 -9.91 -0.64
C LEU A 344 -7.94 -10.59 -1.03
N TRP A 345 -7.91 -11.37 -2.10
CA TRP A 345 -9.08 -12.10 -2.57
C TRP A 345 -9.42 -13.28 -1.65
N LEU A 346 -8.41 -14.04 -1.19
CA LEU A 346 -8.59 -15.07 -0.17
C LEU A 346 -9.22 -14.51 1.11
N PHE A 347 -8.78 -13.33 1.53
CA PHE A 347 -9.37 -12.63 2.66
C PHE A 347 -10.81 -12.18 2.39
N GLN A 348 -11.06 -11.57 1.23
CA GLN A 348 -12.38 -11.08 0.86
C GLN A 348 -13.40 -12.22 0.80
N GLU A 349 -13.03 -13.37 0.28
CA GLU A 349 -13.86 -14.57 0.28
C GLU A 349 -14.12 -15.07 1.70
N ALA A 350 -13.10 -15.07 2.57
CA ALA A 350 -13.22 -15.54 3.94
C ALA A 350 -14.14 -14.68 4.82
N ILE A 351 -14.26 -13.38 4.55
CA ILE A 351 -15.12 -12.47 5.32
C ILE A 351 -16.53 -12.32 4.78
N SER A 352 -16.80 -12.74 3.54
CA SER A 352 -18.08 -12.48 2.84
C SER A 352 -19.34 -12.91 3.61
N ASN A 353 -19.21 -13.88 4.53
CA ASN A 353 -20.28 -14.45 5.33
C ASN A 353 -20.09 -14.27 6.85
N LYS A 354 -19.18 -13.38 7.27
CA LYS A 354 -18.88 -13.18 8.70
C LYS A 354 -19.34 -11.83 9.19
N GLU A 355 -19.96 -11.81 10.39
CA GLU A 355 -20.25 -10.58 11.11
C GLU A 355 -18.99 -10.06 11.82
N SER A 356 -18.82 -8.74 11.80
CA SER A 356 -17.70 -8.10 12.50
C SER A 356 -17.99 -7.96 13.99
N LYS A 357 -17.00 -8.26 14.83
CA LYS A 357 -17.06 -8.03 16.26
C LYS A 357 -17.16 -6.53 16.56
N ARG A 358 -18.00 -6.18 17.53
CA ARG A 358 -18.26 -4.79 17.95
C ARG A 358 -18.18 -4.61 19.47
N ASP A 359 -17.89 -5.69 20.20
CA ASP A 359 -17.71 -5.64 21.64
C ASP A 359 -16.45 -4.86 22.01
N GLU A 360 -16.52 -4.04 23.08
CA GLU A 360 -15.38 -3.21 23.49
C GLU A 360 -14.21 -4.02 24.02
N ASP A 361 -14.49 -5.13 24.69
CA ASP A 361 -13.44 -5.96 25.26
C ASP A 361 -12.72 -6.76 24.16
N ASP A 362 -13.47 -7.31 23.20
CA ASP A 362 -12.86 -7.91 21.98
C ASP A 362 -11.98 -6.91 21.22
N ILE A 363 -12.42 -5.65 21.10
CA ILE A 363 -11.63 -4.60 20.43
C ILE A 363 -10.38 -4.25 21.24
N LYS A 364 -10.48 -4.13 22.56
CA LYS A 364 -9.34 -3.90 23.44
C LYS A 364 -8.32 -5.04 23.38
N GLU A 365 -8.78 -6.29 23.39
CA GLU A 365 -7.91 -7.46 23.21
C GLU A 365 -7.23 -7.46 21.85
N PHE A 366 -7.96 -7.13 20.77
CA PHE A 366 -7.40 -6.99 19.43
C PHE A 366 -6.29 -5.94 19.37
N ILE A 367 -6.52 -4.75 19.95
CA ILE A 367 -5.52 -3.68 20.02
C ILE A 367 -4.32 -4.13 20.86
N LYS A 368 -4.57 -4.69 22.06
CA LYS A 368 -3.52 -5.16 22.95
C LYS A 368 -2.64 -6.22 22.28
N ALA A 369 -3.24 -7.22 21.68
CA ALA A 369 -2.52 -8.27 20.96
C ALA A 369 -1.70 -7.76 19.76
N GLY A 370 -2.14 -6.67 19.13
CA GLY A 370 -1.38 -6.02 18.07
C GLY A 370 -0.20 -5.18 18.57
N LEU A 371 -0.32 -4.60 19.76
CA LEU A 371 0.73 -3.77 20.37
C LEU A 371 1.74 -4.62 21.15
N GLU A 372 1.30 -5.70 21.79
CA GLU A 372 2.18 -6.68 22.43
C GLU A 372 2.90 -7.47 21.32
N LYS A 373 4.19 -7.24 21.18
CA LYS A 373 5.04 -7.88 20.17
C LYS A 373 5.24 -9.39 20.37
N ASP A 374 4.55 -9.99 21.32
CA ASP A 374 4.76 -11.35 21.80
C ASP A 374 3.59 -12.27 21.41
N ILE A 375 3.45 -12.52 20.11
CA ILE A 375 2.66 -13.66 19.66
C ILE A 375 3.62 -14.77 19.35
N TYR A 376 3.67 -15.73 20.25
CA TYR A 376 4.42 -16.99 20.14
C TYR A 376 3.53 -18.07 19.50
#